data_5238bc4af7d88ebd4da5d3cbf982b8b9
#
_entry.id   5238bc4af7d88ebd4da5d3cbf982b8b9
#
_cell.length_a   1.000
_cell.length_b   1.000
_cell.length_c   1.000
_cell.angle_alpha   90.00
_cell.angle_beta   90.00
_cell.angle_gamma   90.00
#
_symmetry.space_group_name_H-M   'P 1'
#
loop_
_entity.id
_entity.type
_entity.pdbx_description
1 polymer ?
#
loop_
_entity_poly.entity_id
_entity_poly.type
_entity_poly.pdbx_seq_one_letter_code
_entity_poly.pdbx_strand_id
1 'polypeptide(L)'
;MTGSGEDWLNDGLDVAGLDSGLWVSGVDYIAGWREAREAADRLNRALLGLGFELSAVRAVASTDEDGRGVVRLAGWPDVVERLAALLEARVQGGGAA
;
A
#
# COMPACT_ATOMS: atom_id res chain seq x y z
N MET A 1 -4.76 29.83 11.72
CA MET A 1 -4.33 29.45 11.74
C MET A 1 -3.70 29.14 11.80
N THR A 2 -3.88 29.47 11.42
CA THR A 2 -3.33 29.14 11.36
C THR A 2 -2.81 28.61 11.36
N GLY A 3 -3.04 28.61 11.22
CA GLY A 3 -2.62 28.14 11.10
C GLY A 3 -2.42 27.62 10.94
N SER A 4 -2.82 27.56 10.63
CA SER A 4 -2.56 27.12 10.41
C SER A 4 -2.59 26.53 10.01
N GLY A 5 -2.92 26.51 10.04
CA GLY A 5 -2.88 25.98 9.54
C GLY A 5 -2.67 25.93 8.71
N GLU A 6 -2.99 26.18 8.23
CA GLU A 6 -2.63 26.10 7.35
C GLU A 6 -1.47 26.01 7.21
N ASP A 7 -1.27 26.19 7.53
CA ASP A 7 -0.14 26.05 7.45
C ASP A 7 0.20 24.79 7.42
N TRP A 8 -0.46 24.09 7.83
CA TRP A 8 -0.15 22.87 7.73
C TRP A 8 -0.50 22.38 6.51
N LEU A 9 -1.18 22.82 6.11
CA LEU A 9 -1.45 22.49 4.99
C LEU A 9 -0.47 22.92 4.20
N ASN A 10 -0.20 23.80 4.40
CA ASN A 10 0.70 24.24 3.78
C ASN A 10 1.81 23.86 4.29
N ASP A 11 1.84 23.70 5.21
CA ASP A 11 2.88 23.32 5.70
C ASP A 11 3.13 22.13 5.45
N GLY A 12 2.44 21.59 5.67
CA GLY A 12 2.66 20.44 5.26
C GLY A 12 3.12 20.44 3.95
N LEU A 13 2.79 21.15 3.35
CA LEU A 13 3.11 21.17 2.15
C LEU A 13 3.90 22.09 1.80
N ASP A 14 3.90 22.85 2.27
CA ASP A 14 4.57 23.67 1.97
C ASP A 14 5.61 23.79 2.12
N VAL A 15 5.61 24.03 2.14
CA VAL A 15 6.42 24.22 2.20
C VAL A 15 7.46 24.54 2.38
N ALA A 16 7.51 25.00 2.31
CA ALA A 16 8.48 25.61 2.54
C ALA A 16 9.62 24.96 2.81
N GLY A 17 10.44 25.32 3.30
CA GLY A 17 11.50 24.68 3.60
C GLY A 17 11.80 23.57 2.87
N LEU A 18 11.27 23.56 1.91
CA LEU A 18 11.49 22.55 1.16
C LEU A 18 12.80 22.68 0.55
N ASP A 19 13.84 22.49 1.14
CA ASP A 19 15.09 22.59 0.50
C ASP A 19 15.24 21.44 -0.45
N SER A 20 16.25 21.42 -1.20
CA SER A 20 16.40 20.45 -2.25
C SER A 20 16.48 19.06 -1.73
N GLY A 21 17.12 18.84 -0.64
CA GLY A 21 17.24 17.52 -0.09
C GLY A 21 15.91 16.96 0.29
N LEU A 22 15.12 17.80 0.90
CA LEU A 22 13.81 17.40 1.29
C LEU A 22 12.97 17.12 0.09
N TRP A 23 13.10 17.90 -0.94
CA TRP A 23 12.43 17.69 -2.16
C TRP A 23 12.67 16.33 -2.73
N VAL A 24 13.92 15.94 -2.80
CA VAL A 24 14.29 14.68 -3.36
C VAL A 24 13.67 13.55 -2.54
N SER A 25 13.73 13.65 -1.24
CA SER A 25 13.13 12.66 -0.39
C SER A 25 11.65 12.57 -0.60
N GLY A 26 10.99 13.72 -0.73
CA GLY A 26 9.57 13.74 -0.96
C GLY A 26 9.19 13.08 -2.26
N VAL A 27 9.98 13.31 -3.29
CA VAL A 27 9.71 12.70 -4.57
C VAL A 27 9.85 11.19 -4.47
N ASP A 28 10.86 10.71 -3.77
CA ASP A 28 11.04 9.28 -3.59
C ASP A 28 9.88 8.66 -2.85
N TYR A 29 9.38 9.34 -1.81
CA TYR A 29 8.24 8.83 -1.08
C TYR A 29 7.00 8.76 -1.94
N ILE A 30 6.78 9.77 -2.77
CA ILE A 30 5.62 9.78 -3.63
C ILE A 30 5.69 8.66 -4.66
N ALA A 31 6.86 8.46 -5.24
CA ALA A 31 7.03 7.40 -6.22
C ALA A 31 6.83 6.03 -5.59
N GLY A 32 7.39 5.83 -4.41
CA GLY A 32 7.24 4.56 -3.72
C GLY A 32 5.80 4.29 -3.33
N TRP A 33 5.13 5.32 -2.82
CA TRP A 33 3.75 5.17 -2.44
C TRP A 33 2.87 4.85 -3.64
N ARG A 34 3.13 5.50 -4.76
CA ARG A 34 2.35 5.28 -5.97
C ARG A 34 2.51 3.84 -6.47
N GLU A 35 3.74 3.34 -6.47
CA GLU A 35 4.00 1.98 -6.83
C GLU A 35 3.27 1.01 -5.93
N ALA A 36 3.33 1.25 -4.63
CA ALA A 36 2.66 0.39 -3.67
C ALA A 36 1.15 0.45 -3.85
N ARG A 37 0.63 1.63 -4.13
CA ARG A 37 -0.80 1.79 -4.33
C ARG A 37 -1.28 1.01 -5.53
N GLU A 38 -0.53 1.05 -6.62
CA GLU A 38 -0.91 0.31 -7.81
C GLU A 38 -0.88 -1.19 -7.56
N ALA A 39 0.14 -1.65 -6.86
CA ALA A 39 0.24 -3.07 -6.55
C ALA A 39 -0.88 -3.50 -5.61
N ALA A 40 -1.18 -2.68 -4.61
CA ALA A 40 -2.25 -3.00 -3.68
C ALA A 40 -3.60 -3.03 -4.39
N ASP A 41 -3.84 -2.09 -5.29
CA ASP A 41 -5.10 -2.06 -6.02
C ASP A 41 -5.25 -3.31 -6.88
N ARG A 42 -4.17 -3.73 -7.50
CA ARG A 42 -4.21 -4.93 -8.33
C ARG A 42 -4.52 -6.16 -7.49
N LEU A 43 -3.88 -6.26 -6.33
CA LEU A 43 -4.14 -7.40 -5.46
C LEU A 43 -5.57 -7.37 -4.94
N ASN A 44 -6.05 -6.19 -4.59
CA ASN A 44 -7.43 -6.09 -4.09
C ASN A 44 -8.44 -6.50 -5.16
N ARG A 45 -8.19 -6.16 -6.41
CA ARG A 45 -9.08 -6.61 -7.47
C ARG A 45 -9.05 -8.12 -7.63
N ALA A 46 -7.87 -8.70 -7.47
CA ALA A 46 -7.76 -10.15 -7.54
C ALA A 46 -8.49 -10.82 -6.38
N LEU A 47 -8.39 -10.24 -5.19
CA LEU A 47 -9.10 -10.77 -4.04
C LEU A 47 -10.61 -10.75 -4.28
N LEU A 48 -11.11 -9.65 -4.82
CA LEU A 48 -12.53 -9.57 -5.13
C LEU A 48 -12.92 -10.62 -6.16
N GLY A 49 -12.08 -10.83 -7.14
CA GLY A 49 -12.34 -11.84 -8.15
C GLY A 49 -12.38 -13.24 -7.59
N LEU A 50 -11.70 -13.47 -6.48
CA LEU A 50 -11.73 -14.77 -5.82
C LEU A 50 -12.89 -14.91 -4.84
N GLY A 51 -13.68 -13.87 -4.67
CA GLY A 51 -14.83 -13.93 -3.79
C GLY A 51 -14.57 -13.40 -2.39
N PHE A 52 -13.42 -12.80 -2.16
CA PHE A 52 -13.15 -12.23 -0.84
C PHE A 52 -13.73 -10.83 -0.76
N GLU A 53 -14.09 -10.44 0.46
CA GLU A 53 -14.55 -9.09 0.71
C GLU A 53 -13.40 -8.27 1.27
N LEU A 54 -13.25 -7.05 0.77
CA LEU A 54 -12.14 -6.22 1.21
C LEU A 54 -12.30 -5.74 2.65
N SER A 55 -13.47 -5.91 3.23
CA SER A 55 -13.65 -5.65 4.66
C SER A 55 -13.05 -6.77 5.49
N ALA A 56 -12.81 -7.93 4.90
CA ALA A 56 -12.28 -9.09 5.61
C ALA A 56 -10.81 -9.31 5.32
N VAL A 57 -10.36 -8.95 4.15
CA VAL A 57 -8.94 -9.05 3.80
C VAL A 57 -8.65 -8.08 2.68
N ARG A 58 -7.57 -7.34 2.81
CA ARG A 58 -7.23 -6.36 1.77
C ARG A 58 -5.76 -6.02 1.81
N ALA A 59 -5.28 -5.55 0.69
CA ALA A 59 -3.92 -5.05 0.56
C ALA A 59 -3.92 -3.56 0.82
N VAL A 60 -2.92 -3.09 1.55
CA VAL A 60 -2.81 -1.69 1.93
C VAL A 60 -1.44 -1.18 1.51
N ALA A 61 -1.43 -0.05 0.83
CA ALA A 61 -0.19 0.56 0.40
C ALA A 61 0.41 1.39 1.52
N SER A 62 1.73 1.37 1.62
CA SER A 62 2.43 2.23 2.56
C SER A 62 3.86 2.41 2.06
N THR A 63 4.65 3.15 2.84
CA THR A 63 6.07 3.29 2.54
C THR A 63 6.85 3.01 3.81
N ASP A 64 8.09 2.58 3.63
CA ASP A 64 8.95 2.38 4.79
C ASP A 64 9.75 3.66 5.06
N GLU A 65 10.71 3.57 5.96
CA GLU A 65 11.48 4.74 6.37
C GLU A 65 12.28 5.34 5.23
N ASP A 66 12.64 4.52 4.28
CA ASP A 66 13.46 4.97 3.16
C ASP A 66 12.63 5.43 1.97
N GLY A 67 11.31 5.42 2.11
CA GLY A 67 10.46 5.85 1.03
C GLY A 67 10.13 4.76 0.04
N ARG A 68 10.54 3.53 0.32
CA ARG A 68 10.22 2.42 -0.57
C ARG A 68 8.77 2.02 -0.40
N GLY A 69 8.13 1.70 -1.50
CA GLY A 69 6.75 1.25 -1.44
C GLY A 69 6.64 -0.11 -0.80
N VAL A 70 5.63 -0.27 0.05
CA VAL A 70 5.37 -1.52 0.74
C VAL A 70 3.90 -1.83 0.64
N VAL A 71 3.56 -3.08 0.39
CA VAL A 71 2.18 -3.51 0.40
C VAL A 71 2.00 -4.46 1.58
N ARG A 72 1.03 -4.18 2.41
CA ARG A 72 0.73 -5.02 3.57
C ARG A 72 -0.62 -5.65 3.37
N LEU A 73 -0.76 -6.85 3.85
CA LEU A 73 -2.04 -7.55 3.79
C LEU A 73 -2.66 -7.49 5.18
N ALA A 74 -3.87 -6.98 5.25
CA ALA A 74 -4.60 -6.89 6.51
C ALA A 74 -5.85 -7.75 6.37
N GLY A 75 -6.11 -8.62 7.34
CA GLY A 75 -7.28 -9.47 7.27
C GLY A 75 -7.48 -10.27 8.53
N TRP A 76 -8.66 -10.85 8.65
CA TRP A 76 -8.96 -11.73 9.76
C TRP A 76 -8.22 -13.05 9.56
N PRO A 77 -7.71 -13.64 10.64
CA PRO A 77 -6.89 -14.85 10.47
C PRO A 77 -7.57 -15.98 9.70
N ASP A 78 -8.83 -16.21 9.95
CA ASP A 78 -9.52 -17.28 9.25
C ASP A 78 -9.65 -17.00 7.75
N VAL A 79 -9.81 -15.73 7.40
CA VAL A 79 -9.93 -15.37 6.00
C VAL A 79 -8.56 -15.45 5.32
N VAL A 80 -7.52 -15.02 6.04
CA VAL A 80 -6.17 -15.12 5.52
C VAL A 80 -5.79 -16.58 5.31
N GLU A 81 -6.24 -17.47 6.20
CA GLU A 81 -5.98 -18.88 6.03
C GLU A 81 -6.67 -19.44 4.79
N ARG A 82 -7.88 -18.98 4.52
CA ARG A 82 -8.55 -19.39 3.30
C ARG A 82 -7.78 -18.93 2.06
N LEU A 83 -7.27 -17.71 2.11
CA LEU A 83 -6.45 -17.22 1.01
C LEU A 83 -5.20 -18.07 0.87
N ALA A 84 -4.56 -18.40 1.98
CA ALA A 84 -3.38 -19.25 1.94
C ALA A 84 -3.67 -20.58 1.31
N ALA A 85 -4.82 -21.15 1.65
CA ALA A 85 -5.20 -22.44 1.07
C ALA A 85 -5.37 -22.36 -0.43
N LEU A 86 -5.95 -21.27 -0.90
CA LEU A 86 -6.09 -21.09 -2.34
C LEU A 86 -4.74 -20.96 -3.03
N LEU A 87 -3.82 -20.24 -2.42
CA LEU A 87 -2.50 -20.09 -2.98
C LEU A 87 -1.75 -21.42 -2.99
N GLU A 88 -1.90 -22.19 -1.93
CA GLU A 88 -1.26 -23.52 -1.86
C GLU A 88 -1.80 -24.45 -2.94
N ALA A 89 -3.10 -24.41 -3.12
CA ALA A 89 -3.72 -25.23 -4.14
C ALA A 89 -3.21 -24.88 -5.52
N ARG A 90 -3.02 -23.59 -5.76
CA ARG A 90 -2.52 -23.13 -7.04
C ARG A 90 -1.10 -23.59 -7.28
N VAL A 91 -0.28 -23.51 -6.24
CA VAL A 91 1.10 -23.95 -6.33
C VAL A 91 1.15 -25.43 -6.67
N GLN A 92 0.35 -26.24 -5.99
CA GLN A 92 0.32 -27.66 -6.25
C GLN A 92 -0.17 -27.95 -7.65
N GLY A 93 -1.20 -27.25 -8.08
CA GLY A 93 -1.70 -27.40 -9.42
C GLY A 93 -0.68 -26.99 -10.46
N GLY A 94 0.00 -25.88 -10.21
CA GLY A 94 1.04 -25.42 -11.10
C GLY A 94 2.22 -26.35 -11.13
N GLY A 95 2.56 -26.88 -9.97
CA GLY A 95 3.67 -27.81 -9.89
C GLY A 95 3.41 -29.08 -10.62
N ALA A 96 2.18 -29.45 -10.71
CA ALA A 96 1.82 -30.67 -11.43
C ALA A 96 2.00 -30.51 -12.92
N ALA A 97 1.97 -29.30 -13.38
CA ALA A 97 2.18 -29.06 -14.78
C ALA A 97 3.66 -28.98 -15.07
#